data_f6757b6ec0347e5cc69c64ac7cded34f
#
_entry.id   f6757b6ec0347e5cc69c64ac7cded34f
#
_cell.length_a   1.000
_cell.length_b   1.000
_cell.length_c   1.000
_cell.angle_alpha   90.00
_cell.angle_beta   90.00
_cell.angle_gamma   90.00
#
_symmetry.space_group_name_H-M   'P 1'
#
loop_
_entity.id
_entity.type
_entity.pdbx_description
1 polymer ?
#
loop_
_entity_poly.entity_id
_entity_poly.type
_entity_poly.pdbx_seq_one_letter_code
_entity_poly.pdbx_strand_id
1 'polypeptide(L)'
;MACGPVGVWSCTESCRTFRAAFDPGAGRPRLRPEHGKCKHLYFYHNHAVYGFMSVRLQTWFPYEIQIALNGREWLRRGLELQGVAHTVDGNKFLSVGDFAAAQRLLDAQPLAPWFGILDGFAREAFPTMGQTLGGGPGYRWTLWQSEWATDFIFDSPGSVAPLMDSLLRHELANGTGERVLRYFGRPVRPDGQPHPLADPDILSGAGVWYDGVRVKHWLDGNSVKFYNEHNALRFETTLNNPAPFKVWRCKEGSPDGAKERLPPRKSVADIPLRAKVCGEINARFIGQAAQVKDTARVREIVASVGRKKTCGGRAARALDLLGKDTELLAAIADPTLASLGGITNKALQNKLAGTQWARDMTGKRLSARIGRNLRLLRDHGLLAKAPKQRKYHLTEKGRKIAALLPALLSASTEQLTRSAA
;
A
#
# COMPACT_ATOMS: atom_id res chain seq x y z
N MET A 1 -16.23 13.05 26.67
CA MET A 1 -17.63 13.12 26.15
C MET A 1 -18.44 12.01 26.81
N ALA A 2 -19.71 12.24 27.11
CA ALA A 2 -20.59 11.19 27.63
C ALA A 2 -20.71 10.04 26.62
N CYS A 3 -20.83 8.80 27.13
CA CYS A 3 -21.12 7.64 26.30
C CYS A 3 -22.59 7.71 25.86
N GLY A 4 -22.85 7.34 24.61
CA GLY A 4 -24.21 7.31 24.06
C GLY A 4 -24.31 7.85 22.63
N PRO A 5 -25.54 7.95 22.12
CA PRO A 5 -25.80 8.45 20.76
C PRO A 5 -25.43 9.93 20.65
N VAL A 6 -24.77 10.27 19.52
CA VAL A 6 -24.35 11.64 19.18
C VAL A 6 -25.30 12.27 18.18
N GLY A 7 -25.75 11.50 17.18
CA GLY A 7 -26.67 11.99 16.16
C GLY A 7 -26.93 10.98 15.06
N VAL A 8 -27.96 11.27 14.24
CA VAL A 8 -28.32 10.45 13.09
C VAL A 8 -28.42 11.34 11.85
N TRP A 9 -27.76 10.93 10.77
CA TRP A 9 -27.81 11.59 9.47
C TRP A 9 -28.40 10.67 8.42
N SER A 10 -28.98 11.23 7.38
CA SER A 10 -29.46 10.44 6.26
C SER A 10 -28.92 11.01 4.94
N CYS A 11 -28.56 10.13 4.02
CA CYS A 11 -28.22 10.49 2.66
C CYS A 11 -28.71 9.42 1.68
N THR A 12 -28.72 9.75 0.39
CA THR A 12 -29.05 8.81 -0.68
C THR A 12 -27.77 8.46 -1.42
N GLU A 13 -27.44 7.16 -1.43
CA GLU A 13 -26.22 6.66 -2.02
C GLU A 13 -26.48 5.54 -3.04
N SER A 14 -25.56 5.38 -3.99
CA SER A 14 -25.54 4.24 -4.87
C SER A 14 -25.02 3.01 -4.10
N CYS A 15 -25.77 1.92 -4.15
CA CYS A 15 -25.46 0.72 -3.41
C CYS A 15 -25.87 -0.55 -4.17
N ARG A 16 -25.35 -1.69 -3.74
CA ARG A 16 -25.89 -2.98 -4.14
C ARG A 16 -27.30 -3.14 -3.57
N THR A 17 -28.23 -3.47 -4.44
CA THR A 17 -29.62 -3.71 -4.11
C THR A 17 -30.18 -4.84 -4.96
N PHE A 18 -31.48 -5.09 -4.86
CA PHE A 18 -32.18 -6.11 -5.62
C PHE A 18 -33.46 -5.52 -6.19
N ARG A 19 -33.78 -5.93 -7.43
CA ARG A 19 -35.05 -5.63 -8.08
C ARG A 19 -35.84 -6.91 -8.29
N ALA A 20 -37.12 -6.85 -8.02
CA ALA A 20 -38.04 -7.90 -8.44
C ALA A 20 -38.24 -7.83 -9.96
N ALA A 21 -37.96 -8.89 -10.66
CA ALA A 21 -38.22 -9.06 -12.08
C ALA A 21 -38.97 -10.36 -12.31
N PHE A 22 -39.94 -10.36 -13.20
CA PHE A 22 -40.65 -11.58 -13.56
C PHE A 22 -39.70 -12.51 -14.34
N ASP A 23 -39.66 -13.78 -13.96
CA ASP A 23 -38.92 -14.82 -14.66
C ASP A 23 -39.92 -15.67 -15.50
N PRO A 24 -39.97 -15.48 -16.82
CA PRO A 24 -40.91 -16.19 -17.67
C PRO A 24 -40.72 -17.72 -17.66
N GLY A 25 -39.47 -18.16 -17.49
CA GLY A 25 -39.13 -19.58 -17.45
C GLY A 25 -39.59 -20.27 -16.15
N ALA A 26 -39.63 -19.52 -15.04
CA ALA A 26 -40.07 -20.03 -13.73
C ALA A 26 -41.52 -19.67 -13.40
N GLY A 27 -42.18 -18.84 -14.21
CA GLY A 27 -43.55 -18.38 -13.99
C GLY A 27 -43.76 -17.56 -12.69
N ARG A 28 -42.72 -16.98 -12.13
CA ARG A 28 -42.78 -16.28 -10.82
C ARG A 28 -41.81 -15.11 -10.75
N PRO A 29 -42.05 -14.14 -9.85
CA PRO A 29 -41.07 -13.07 -9.56
C PRO A 29 -39.77 -13.65 -9.01
N ARG A 30 -38.64 -13.09 -9.45
CA ARG A 30 -37.30 -13.42 -9.02
C ARG A 30 -36.55 -12.14 -8.65
N LEU A 31 -35.80 -12.19 -7.55
CA LEU A 31 -34.92 -11.08 -7.18
C LEU A 31 -33.63 -11.15 -8.02
N ARG A 32 -33.32 -10.06 -8.71
CA ARG A 32 -32.08 -9.90 -9.48
C ARG A 32 -31.21 -8.84 -8.80
N PRO A 33 -29.90 -9.11 -8.61
CA PRO A 33 -28.98 -8.08 -8.12
C PRO A 33 -28.91 -6.92 -9.09
N GLU A 34 -28.94 -5.70 -8.56
CA GLU A 34 -28.69 -4.48 -9.33
C GLU A 34 -27.92 -3.45 -8.48
N HIS A 35 -27.47 -2.39 -9.13
CA HIS A 35 -26.99 -1.18 -8.48
C HIS A 35 -28.06 -0.11 -8.56
N GLY A 36 -28.51 0.36 -7.40
CA GLY A 36 -29.57 1.39 -7.30
C GLY A 36 -29.19 2.45 -6.29
N LYS A 37 -30.03 3.45 -6.14
CA LYS A 37 -29.92 4.49 -5.11
C LYS A 37 -30.86 4.16 -3.96
N CYS A 38 -30.30 4.04 -2.75
CA CYS A 38 -31.04 3.81 -1.52
C CYS A 38 -30.74 4.89 -0.49
N LYS A 39 -31.70 5.17 0.37
CA LYS A 39 -31.44 5.99 1.56
C LYS A 39 -30.60 5.17 2.54
N HIS A 40 -29.61 5.82 3.12
CA HIS A 40 -28.78 5.29 4.21
C HIS A 40 -28.94 6.15 5.44
N LEU A 41 -28.91 5.53 6.61
CA LEU A 41 -28.88 6.19 7.90
C LEU A 41 -27.51 5.98 8.52
N TYR A 42 -26.91 7.05 9.02
CA TYR A 42 -25.65 7.05 9.73
C TYR A 42 -25.90 7.39 11.18
N PHE A 43 -25.69 6.41 12.04
CA PHE A 43 -25.78 6.58 13.50
C PHE A 43 -24.37 6.84 14.02
N TYR A 44 -24.17 8.00 14.63
CA TYR A 44 -22.93 8.33 15.32
C TYR A 44 -23.09 8.11 16.81
N HIS A 45 -22.15 7.41 17.40
CA HIS A 45 -22.18 6.97 18.76
C HIS A 45 -20.81 7.16 19.41
N ASN A 46 -20.79 7.57 20.68
CA ASN A 46 -19.57 7.59 21.49
C ASN A 46 -19.55 6.38 22.43
N HIS A 47 -18.83 5.33 22.03
CA HIS A 47 -18.74 4.09 22.78
C HIS A 47 -17.71 4.18 23.91
N ALA A 48 -17.97 3.54 25.06
CA ALA A 48 -17.12 3.59 26.23
C ALA A 48 -15.68 3.12 25.97
N VAL A 49 -15.50 2.13 25.09
CA VAL A 49 -14.21 1.50 24.81
C VAL A 49 -13.59 2.02 23.50
N TYR A 50 -14.40 2.11 22.44
CA TYR A 50 -13.91 2.46 21.10
C TYR A 50 -14.08 3.93 20.74
N GLY A 51 -14.65 4.75 21.63
CA GLY A 51 -14.87 6.17 21.41
C GLY A 51 -15.85 6.46 20.28
N PHE A 52 -15.56 7.48 19.51
CA PHE A 52 -16.43 7.89 18.41
C PHE A 52 -16.43 6.85 17.30
N MET A 53 -17.61 6.39 16.94
CA MET A 53 -17.84 5.38 15.92
C MET A 53 -19.10 5.67 15.12
N SER A 54 -19.25 5.01 13.98
CA SER A 54 -20.44 5.14 13.16
C SER A 54 -20.97 3.78 12.70
N VAL A 55 -22.30 3.71 12.62
CA VAL A 55 -23.04 2.60 12.03
C VAL A 55 -23.80 3.13 10.82
N ARG A 56 -23.50 2.63 9.64
CA ARG A 56 -24.19 2.94 8.38
C ARG A 56 -25.18 1.82 8.10
N LEU A 57 -26.46 2.16 8.00
CA LEU A 57 -27.56 1.24 7.72
C LEU A 57 -28.18 1.55 6.35
N GLN A 58 -28.19 0.59 5.45
CA GLN A 58 -28.98 0.65 4.23
C GLN A 58 -30.46 0.39 4.56
N THR A 59 -31.36 1.33 4.24
CA THR A 59 -32.77 1.24 4.60
C THR A 59 -33.61 0.38 3.66
N TRP A 60 -32.99 -0.20 2.65
CA TRP A 60 -33.62 -1.08 1.69
C TRP A 60 -32.86 -2.40 1.57
N PHE A 61 -33.53 -3.44 1.10
CA PHE A 61 -32.95 -4.78 0.92
C PHE A 61 -31.65 -4.70 0.12
N PRO A 62 -30.54 -5.32 0.57
CA PRO A 62 -30.43 -6.36 1.61
C PRO A 62 -30.21 -5.86 3.05
N TYR A 63 -30.48 -4.57 3.36
CA TYR A 63 -30.31 -3.99 4.70
C TYR A 63 -28.87 -4.10 5.23
N GLU A 64 -27.91 -3.77 4.38
CA GLU A 64 -26.50 -3.85 4.73
C GLU A 64 -26.18 -2.93 5.90
N ILE A 65 -25.49 -3.47 6.90
CA ILE A 65 -24.95 -2.70 8.03
C ILE A 65 -23.45 -2.68 7.97
N GLN A 66 -22.86 -1.48 8.00
CA GLN A 66 -21.42 -1.28 8.06
C GLN A 66 -21.09 -0.53 9.35
N ILE A 67 -20.14 -1.05 10.12
CA ILE A 67 -19.71 -0.43 11.37
C ILE A 67 -18.26 -0.01 11.19
N ALA A 68 -17.99 1.27 11.43
CA ALA A 68 -16.65 1.83 11.46
C ALA A 68 -16.26 2.19 12.88
N LEU A 69 -15.12 1.69 13.32
CA LEU A 69 -14.54 1.97 14.63
C LEU A 69 -13.03 2.22 14.49
N ASN A 70 -12.46 2.91 15.47
CA ASN A 70 -11.08 3.32 15.45
C ASN A 70 -10.28 2.64 16.57
N GLY A 71 -9.36 1.75 16.20
CA GLY A 71 -8.49 1.06 17.16
C GLY A 71 -7.51 1.97 17.90
N ARG A 72 -7.19 3.15 17.34
CA ARG A 72 -6.34 4.14 18.04
C ARG A 72 -7.06 4.81 19.18
N GLU A 73 -8.36 5.04 19.07
CA GLU A 73 -9.16 5.58 20.15
C GLU A 73 -9.20 4.58 21.32
N TRP A 74 -9.25 3.29 21.03
CA TRP A 74 -9.10 2.25 22.03
C TRP A 74 -7.76 2.37 22.78
N LEU A 75 -6.65 2.56 22.04
CA LEU A 75 -5.33 2.76 22.63
C LEU A 75 -5.29 4.04 23.50
N ARG A 76 -5.78 5.16 22.97
CA ARG A 76 -5.81 6.44 23.69
C ARG A 76 -6.51 6.30 25.05
N ARG A 77 -7.69 5.72 25.06
CA ARG A 77 -8.45 5.47 26.31
C ARG A 77 -7.75 4.52 27.27
N GLY A 78 -7.11 3.49 26.73
CA GLY A 78 -6.31 2.57 27.54
C GLY A 78 -5.12 3.26 28.21
N LEU A 79 -4.44 4.15 27.52
CA LEU A 79 -3.34 4.94 28.07
C LEU A 79 -3.83 5.92 29.15
N GLU A 80 -4.98 6.59 28.92
CA GLU A 80 -5.62 7.46 29.91
C GLU A 80 -5.95 6.71 31.20
N LEU A 81 -6.56 5.52 31.08
CA LEU A 81 -6.92 4.69 32.24
C LEU A 81 -5.70 4.19 33.02
N GLN A 82 -4.56 4.00 32.36
CA GLN A 82 -3.30 3.59 32.99
C GLN A 82 -2.44 4.78 33.48
N GLY A 83 -2.90 6.02 33.28
CA GLY A 83 -2.17 7.23 33.65
C GLY A 83 -0.88 7.43 32.84
N VAL A 84 -0.78 6.84 31.63
CA VAL A 84 0.38 7.00 30.75
C VAL A 84 0.26 8.34 30.01
N ALA A 85 1.24 9.20 30.20
CA ALA A 85 1.30 10.49 29.52
C ALA A 85 1.36 10.31 28.00
N HIS A 86 0.54 11.01 27.26
CA HIS A 86 0.56 11.01 25.81
C HIS A 86 -0.05 12.28 25.24
N THR A 87 0.31 12.64 24.02
CA THR A 87 -0.30 13.72 23.26
C THR A 87 -0.81 13.20 21.92
N VAL A 88 -1.98 13.67 21.52
CA VAL A 88 -2.61 13.27 20.26
C VAL A 88 -3.10 14.48 19.49
N ASP A 89 -3.06 14.41 18.16
CA ASP A 89 -3.70 15.32 17.23
C ASP A 89 -4.57 14.51 16.26
N GLY A 90 -5.90 14.58 16.44
CA GLY A 90 -6.81 13.71 15.74
C GLY A 90 -6.52 12.23 16.01
N ASN A 91 -6.12 11.50 14.98
CA ASN A 91 -5.74 10.08 15.06
C ASN A 91 -4.22 9.85 15.24
N LYS A 92 -3.43 10.90 15.42
CA LYS A 92 -1.97 10.81 15.53
C LYS A 92 -1.54 10.82 16.98
N PHE A 93 -0.67 9.89 17.37
CA PHE A 93 0.09 10.01 18.61
C PHE A 93 1.34 10.83 18.34
N LEU A 94 1.44 12.01 18.93
CA LEU A 94 2.62 12.87 18.82
C LEU A 94 3.69 12.47 19.84
N SER A 95 3.27 12.02 21.02
CA SER A 95 4.16 11.47 22.04
C SER A 95 3.46 10.39 22.87
N VAL A 96 4.24 9.46 23.39
CA VAL A 96 3.81 8.41 24.34
C VAL A 96 4.90 8.27 25.39
N GLY A 97 4.54 8.43 26.67
CA GLY A 97 5.51 8.40 27.77
C GLY A 97 6.02 6.99 28.11
N ASP A 98 5.26 5.94 27.81
CA ASP A 98 5.65 4.54 27.97
C ASP A 98 5.21 3.70 26.76
N PHE A 99 6.13 3.50 25.82
CA PHE A 99 5.89 2.67 24.63
C PHE A 99 5.63 1.22 24.95
N ALA A 100 6.23 0.69 26.03
CA ALA A 100 6.02 -0.72 26.42
C ALA A 100 4.60 -0.91 26.96
N ALA A 101 4.07 0.05 27.72
CA ALA A 101 2.67 0.03 28.15
C ALA A 101 1.72 0.14 26.95
N ALA A 102 2.00 1.04 26.00
CA ALA A 102 1.22 1.17 24.77
C ALA A 102 1.20 -0.12 23.95
N GLN A 103 2.36 -0.78 23.80
CA GLN A 103 2.45 -2.06 23.09
C GLN A 103 1.67 -3.16 23.80
N ARG A 104 1.78 -3.27 25.14
CA ARG A 104 0.98 -4.22 25.90
C ARG A 104 -0.53 -4.01 25.74
N LEU A 105 -0.97 -2.75 25.71
CA LEU A 105 -2.38 -2.43 25.39
C LEU A 105 -2.76 -2.94 24.01
N LEU A 106 -1.99 -2.62 22.98
CA LEU A 106 -2.26 -3.06 21.61
C LEU A 106 -2.30 -4.60 21.49
N ASP A 107 -1.39 -5.29 22.16
CA ASP A 107 -1.35 -6.76 22.17
C ASP A 107 -2.57 -7.35 22.91
N ALA A 108 -3.10 -6.65 23.89
CA ALA A 108 -4.28 -7.03 24.65
C ALA A 108 -5.60 -6.60 23.99
N GLN A 109 -5.56 -5.90 22.85
CA GLN A 109 -6.78 -5.47 22.15
C GLN A 109 -7.64 -6.70 21.81
N PRO A 110 -8.93 -6.72 22.22
CA PRO A 110 -9.77 -7.86 21.96
C PRO A 110 -10.07 -7.99 20.47
N LEU A 111 -9.57 -9.05 19.85
CA LEU A 111 -9.84 -9.39 18.46
C LEU A 111 -11.04 -10.35 18.33
N ALA A 112 -11.64 -10.77 19.45
CA ALA A 112 -12.86 -11.57 19.60
C ALA A 112 -13.44 -11.37 21.01
N PRO A 113 -14.73 -11.55 21.24
CA PRO A 113 -15.79 -11.95 20.32
C PRO A 113 -16.51 -10.73 19.70
N TRP A 114 -16.25 -10.47 18.45
CA TRP A 114 -16.84 -9.32 17.75
C TRP A 114 -18.34 -9.46 17.47
N PHE A 115 -18.87 -10.67 17.39
CA PHE A 115 -20.31 -10.90 17.14
C PHE A 115 -21.19 -10.19 18.15
N GLY A 116 -20.98 -10.40 19.45
CA GLY A 116 -21.78 -9.77 20.49
C GLY A 116 -21.67 -8.24 20.50
N ILE A 117 -20.47 -7.71 20.23
CA ILE A 117 -20.23 -6.27 20.14
C ILE A 117 -21.01 -5.68 18.96
N LEU A 118 -20.91 -6.28 17.78
CA LEU A 118 -21.57 -5.81 16.57
C LEU A 118 -23.10 -5.95 16.65
N ASP A 119 -23.59 -7.04 17.22
CA ASP A 119 -25.01 -7.23 17.48
C ASP A 119 -25.57 -6.20 18.47
N GLY A 120 -24.78 -5.81 19.47
CA GLY A 120 -25.11 -4.72 20.38
C GLY A 120 -25.29 -3.40 19.64
N PHE A 121 -24.31 -3.02 18.81
CA PHE A 121 -24.38 -1.81 18.01
C PHE A 121 -25.52 -1.80 17.01
N ALA A 122 -25.75 -2.94 16.34
CA ALA A 122 -26.84 -3.05 15.38
C ALA A 122 -28.22 -2.90 16.06
N ARG A 123 -28.42 -3.48 17.24
CA ARG A 123 -29.66 -3.32 18.02
C ARG A 123 -29.88 -1.89 18.49
N GLU A 124 -28.81 -1.20 18.87
CA GLU A 124 -28.90 0.21 19.26
C GLU A 124 -29.27 1.10 18.08
N ALA A 125 -28.64 0.89 16.92
CA ALA A 125 -28.89 1.65 15.70
C ALA A 125 -30.21 1.29 15.01
N PHE A 126 -30.68 0.05 15.16
CA PHE A 126 -31.89 -0.46 14.52
C PHE A 126 -32.66 -1.38 15.49
N PRO A 127 -33.36 -0.81 16.48
CA PRO A 127 -34.06 -1.58 17.51
C PRO A 127 -35.11 -2.57 16.98
N THR A 128 -35.71 -2.25 15.83
CA THR A 128 -36.76 -3.09 15.21
C THR A 128 -36.19 -4.16 14.27
N MET A 129 -34.84 -4.35 14.23
CA MET A 129 -34.18 -5.28 13.32
C MET A 129 -34.75 -6.70 13.41
N GLY A 130 -34.98 -7.22 14.59
CA GLY A 130 -35.56 -8.54 14.81
C GLY A 130 -36.95 -8.69 14.21
N GLN A 131 -37.79 -7.67 14.31
CA GLN A 131 -39.12 -7.62 13.72
C GLN A 131 -39.06 -7.55 12.20
N THR A 132 -38.19 -6.71 11.66
CA THR A 132 -38.01 -6.52 10.21
C THR A 132 -37.44 -7.75 9.53
N LEU A 133 -36.52 -8.46 10.18
CA LEU A 133 -35.84 -9.64 9.63
C LEU A 133 -36.48 -10.98 10.04
N GLY A 134 -37.63 -10.93 10.69
CA GLY A 134 -38.47 -12.12 10.96
C GLY A 134 -37.88 -13.11 11.98
N GLY A 135 -37.13 -12.65 12.97
CA GLY A 135 -36.61 -13.52 14.06
C GLY A 135 -35.68 -14.64 13.59
N GLY A 136 -35.18 -14.56 12.36
CA GLY A 136 -34.28 -15.55 11.75
C GLY A 136 -32.94 -15.70 12.48
N PRO A 137 -32.08 -16.64 12.03
CA PRO A 137 -30.75 -16.81 12.60
C PRO A 137 -30.02 -15.48 12.61
N GLY A 138 -29.31 -15.18 13.69
CA GLY A 138 -28.66 -13.91 13.95
C GLY A 138 -27.90 -13.34 12.74
N TYR A 139 -27.76 -12.05 12.72
CA TYR A 139 -27.13 -11.34 11.62
C TYR A 139 -25.73 -11.90 11.33
N ARG A 140 -25.43 -12.20 10.07
CA ARG A 140 -24.09 -12.67 9.68
C ARG A 140 -23.18 -11.48 9.41
N TRP A 141 -22.27 -11.22 10.32
CA TRP A 141 -21.28 -10.15 10.18
C TRP A 141 -20.19 -10.54 9.20
N THR A 142 -20.11 -9.81 8.12
CA THR A 142 -19.03 -9.92 7.14
C THR A 142 -17.98 -8.85 7.39
N LEU A 143 -16.71 -9.17 7.09
CA LEU A 143 -15.61 -8.23 7.15
C LEU A 143 -15.12 -7.96 5.74
N TRP A 144 -15.56 -6.88 5.15
CA TRP A 144 -15.18 -6.48 3.81
C TRP A 144 -13.72 -6.04 3.73
N GLN A 145 -13.36 -5.09 4.61
CA GLN A 145 -12.05 -4.49 4.65
C GLN A 145 -11.50 -4.57 6.06
N SER A 146 -10.22 -4.82 6.17
CA SER A 146 -9.48 -4.65 7.41
C SER A 146 -8.17 -3.90 7.11
N GLU A 147 -7.83 -2.95 7.96
CA GLU A 147 -6.59 -2.20 7.92
C GLU A 147 -5.79 -2.53 9.17
N TRP A 148 -4.51 -2.76 8.99
CA TRP A 148 -3.58 -3.07 10.06
C TRP A 148 -2.31 -2.27 9.89
N ALA A 149 -1.97 -1.48 10.91
CA ALA A 149 -0.83 -0.58 10.86
C ALA A 149 0.26 -0.98 11.85
N THR A 150 1.49 -0.62 11.51
CA THR A 150 2.66 -0.62 12.38
C THR A 150 3.24 0.77 12.35
N ASP A 151 3.31 1.43 13.50
CA ASP A 151 3.76 2.82 13.64
C ASP A 151 5.14 2.87 14.30
N PHE A 152 5.98 3.75 13.77
CA PHE A 152 7.23 4.19 14.38
C PHE A 152 7.08 5.68 14.73
N ILE A 153 7.17 6.01 16.01
CA ILE A 153 7.04 7.38 16.49
C ILE A 153 8.43 7.90 16.81
N PHE A 154 8.75 9.07 16.29
CA PHE A 154 10.03 9.76 16.47
C PHE A 154 9.86 10.96 17.40
N ASP A 155 10.97 11.43 17.96
CA ASP A 155 10.97 12.57 18.89
C ASP A 155 10.50 13.87 18.22
N SER A 156 10.68 13.99 16.91
CA SER A 156 10.28 15.18 16.15
C SER A 156 10.04 14.88 14.67
N PRO A 157 9.30 15.73 13.96
CA PRO A 157 9.18 15.62 12.49
C PRO A 157 10.53 15.73 11.79
N GLY A 158 11.48 16.50 12.34
CA GLY A 158 12.84 16.61 11.79
C GLY A 158 13.62 15.32 11.82
N SER A 159 13.32 14.40 12.74
CA SER A 159 13.94 13.07 12.81
C SER A 159 13.39 12.10 11.76
N VAL A 160 12.13 12.24 11.36
CA VAL A 160 11.51 11.35 10.39
C VAL A 160 11.78 11.77 8.93
N ALA A 161 11.96 13.06 8.67
CA ALA A 161 12.09 13.59 7.31
C ALA A 161 13.28 13.00 6.52
N PRO A 162 14.53 12.91 7.05
CA PRO A 162 15.66 12.30 6.32
C PRO A 162 15.46 10.80 6.06
N LEU A 163 14.83 10.09 7.00
CA LEU A 163 14.49 8.68 6.84
C LEU A 163 13.44 8.52 5.74
N MET A 164 12.44 9.38 5.71
CA MET A 164 11.38 9.34 4.72
C MET A 164 11.91 9.59 3.30
N ASP A 165 12.84 10.56 3.12
CA ASP A 165 13.50 10.78 1.84
C ASP A 165 14.28 9.53 1.38
N SER A 166 15.03 8.91 2.28
CA SER A 166 15.78 7.69 2.01
C SER A 166 14.87 6.51 1.65
N LEU A 167 13.77 6.32 2.39
CA LEU A 167 12.77 5.27 2.11
C LEU A 167 12.08 5.49 0.77
N LEU A 168 11.71 6.74 0.49
CA LEU A 168 11.05 7.11 -0.76
C LEU A 168 11.96 6.81 -1.96
N ARG A 169 13.22 7.25 -1.93
CA ARG A 169 14.22 6.97 -2.95
C ARG A 169 14.45 5.47 -3.11
N HIS A 170 14.59 4.76 -1.99
CA HIS A 170 14.79 3.31 -2.00
C HIS A 170 13.61 2.59 -2.66
N GLU A 171 12.37 2.93 -2.29
CA GLU A 171 11.19 2.25 -2.82
C GLU A 171 10.96 2.59 -4.29
N LEU A 172 11.16 3.84 -4.69
CA LEU A 172 11.08 4.26 -6.09
C LEU A 172 12.15 3.58 -6.96
N ALA A 173 13.34 3.37 -6.41
CA ALA A 173 14.43 2.68 -7.11
C ALA A 173 14.23 1.16 -7.17
N ASN A 174 13.64 0.57 -6.13
CA ASN A 174 13.59 -0.88 -5.94
C ASN A 174 12.18 -1.49 -5.97
N GLY A 175 11.12 -0.67 -5.99
CA GLY A 175 9.72 -1.12 -5.99
C GLY A 175 9.32 -1.82 -7.29
N THR A 176 9.92 -3.00 -7.55
CA THR A 176 9.56 -3.84 -8.69
C THR A 176 8.32 -4.67 -8.43
N GLY A 177 7.64 -5.12 -9.48
CA GLY A 177 6.51 -6.04 -9.37
C GLY A 177 6.84 -7.29 -8.54
N GLU A 178 8.02 -7.89 -8.73
CA GLU A 178 8.47 -9.03 -7.94
C GLU A 178 8.64 -8.70 -6.45
N ARG A 179 9.11 -7.51 -6.15
CA ARG A 179 9.27 -7.07 -4.77
C ARG A 179 7.91 -6.86 -4.10
N VAL A 180 6.95 -6.28 -4.82
CA VAL A 180 5.56 -6.17 -4.36
C VAL A 180 4.95 -7.55 -4.11
N LEU A 181 5.17 -8.53 -4.99
CA LEU A 181 4.76 -9.91 -4.76
C LEU A 181 5.33 -10.46 -3.44
N ARG A 182 6.61 -10.19 -3.14
CA ARG A 182 7.26 -10.60 -1.88
C ARG A 182 6.63 -9.92 -0.66
N TYR A 183 6.24 -8.64 -0.75
CA TYR A 183 5.51 -7.98 0.35
C TYR A 183 4.25 -8.75 0.71
N PHE A 184 3.49 -9.17 -0.30
CA PHE A 184 2.27 -9.95 -0.12
C PHE A 184 2.54 -11.46 0.15
N GLY A 185 3.79 -11.88 0.28
CA GLY A 185 4.15 -13.30 0.49
C GLY A 185 3.80 -14.20 -0.69
N ARG A 186 3.79 -13.63 -1.90
CA ARG A 186 3.54 -14.38 -3.14
C ARG A 186 4.84 -14.96 -3.67
N PRO A 187 4.80 -16.14 -4.31
CA PRO A 187 5.99 -16.73 -4.92
C PRO A 187 6.51 -15.85 -6.06
N VAL A 188 7.82 -15.78 -6.16
CA VAL A 188 8.54 -15.19 -7.30
C VAL A 188 9.15 -16.33 -8.09
N ARG A 189 9.16 -16.25 -9.40
CA ARG A 189 9.69 -17.30 -10.25
C ARG A 189 11.21 -17.43 -10.10
N PRO A 190 11.73 -18.65 -9.86
CA PRO A 190 13.18 -18.87 -9.71
C PRO A 190 13.96 -18.71 -11.02
N ASP A 191 13.30 -18.85 -12.16
CA ASP A 191 13.88 -18.78 -13.51
C ASP A 191 14.16 -17.34 -14.00
N GLY A 192 13.94 -16.34 -13.16
CA GLY A 192 14.12 -14.92 -13.50
C GLY A 192 13.11 -14.39 -14.52
N GLN A 193 12.14 -15.19 -14.95
CA GLN A 193 11.06 -14.72 -15.81
C GLN A 193 10.06 -13.90 -15.00
N PRO A 194 9.48 -12.82 -15.58
CA PRO A 194 8.44 -12.07 -14.91
C PRO A 194 7.27 -12.97 -14.50
N HIS A 195 6.83 -12.84 -13.24
CA HIS A 195 5.63 -13.55 -12.80
C HIS A 195 4.44 -13.06 -13.64
N PRO A 196 3.49 -13.92 -14.05
CA PRO A 196 2.34 -13.51 -14.85
C PRO A 196 1.52 -12.37 -14.23
N LEU A 197 1.50 -12.27 -12.89
CA LEU A 197 0.84 -11.19 -12.13
C LEU A 197 1.71 -9.93 -11.98
N ALA A 198 2.95 -9.92 -12.51
CA ALA A 198 3.89 -8.81 -12.27
C ALA A 198 3.60 -7.57 -13.12
N ASP A 199 2.71 -7.62 -14.09
CA ASP A 199 2.50 -6.51 -15.02
C ASP A 199 1.07 -5.94 -15.07
N PRO A 200 -0.06 -6.68 -15.15
CA PRO A 200 -1.37 -6.03 -15.17
C PRO A 200 -1.97 -5.77 -13.79
N ASP A 201 -1.60 -6.51 -12.76
CA ASP A 201 -2.31 -6.52 -11.48
C ASP A 201 -1.58 -5.76 -10.36
N ILE A 202 -0.32 -5.32 -10.62
CA ILE A 202 0.47 -4.56 -9.67
C ILE A 202 0.48 -3.09 -10.07
N LEU A 203 -0.10 -2.27 -9.20
CA LEU A 203 -0.03 -0.81 -9.30
C LEU A 203 0.82 -0.28 -8.16
N SER A 204 1.66 0.70 -8.47
CA SER A 204 2.49 1.41 -7.50
C SER A 204 2.35 2.90 -7.71
N GLY A 205 2.23 3.64 -6.63
CA GLY A 205 2.09 5.09 -6.70
C GLY A 205 2.70 5.77 -5.49
N ALA A 206 3.24 6.96 -5.72
CA ALA A 206 3.68 7.87 -4.68
C ALA A 206 2.94 9.20 -4.82
N GLY A 207 2.68 9.88 -3.72
CA GLY A 207 1.97 11.16 -3.74
C GLY A 207 1.92 11.83 -2.38
N VAL A 208 1.50 13.07 -2.37
CA VAL A 208 1.27 13.84 -1.14
C VAL A 208 0.12 13.21 -0.34
N TRP A 209 0.28 13.15 0.96
CA TRP A 209 -0.69 12.60 1.88
C TRP A 209 -0.68 13.41 3.19
N TYR A 210 -1.77 14.13 3.47
CA TYR A 210 -1.85 15.06 4.61
C TYR A 210 -0.63 16.00 4.66
N ASP A 211 0.20 15.90 5.71
CA ASP A 211 1.43 16.66 5.93
C ASP A 211 2.70 15.90 5.52
N GLY A 212 2.56 14.83 4.72
CA GLY A 212 3.68 14.00 4.32
C GLY A 212 3.58 13.40 2.92
N VAL A 213 4.32 12.34 2.70
CA VAL A 213 4.38 11.60 1.44
C VAL A 213 3.97 10.15 1.68
N ARG A 214 3.21 9.59 0.75
CA ARG A 214 2.76 8.21 0.78
C ARG A 214 3.29 7.44 -0.42
N VAL A 215 3.83 6.24 -0.18
CA VAL A 215 4.05 5.21 -1.19
C VAL A 215 3.06 4.08 -0.97
N LYS A 216 2.42 3.63 -2.02
CA LYS A 216 1.39 2.60 -1.96
C LYS A 216 1.51 1.64 -3.13
N HIS A 217 1.40 0.34 -2.82
CA HIS A 217 1.37 -0.74 -3.80
C HIS A 217 0.06 -1.50 -3.69
N TRP A 218 -0.51 -1.88 -4.82
CA TRP A 218 -1.75 -2.66 -4.92
C TRP A 218 -1.50 -3.99 -5.60
N LEU A 219 -2.15 -5.03 -5.12
CA LEU A 219 -2.17 -6.37 -5.72
C LEU A 219 -3.47 -7.08 -5.33
N ASP A 220 -4.19 -7.64 -6.30
CA ASP A 220 -5.42 -8.44 -6.09
C ASP A 220 -6.47 -7.73 -5.22
N GLY A 221 -6.63 -6.42 -5.35
CA GLY A 221 -7.56 -5.63 -4.54
C GLY A 221 -7.08 -5.32 -3.12
N ASN A 222 -5.89 -5.78 -2.73
CA ASN A 222 -5.23 -5.47 -1.47
C ASN A 222 -4.18 -4.38 -1.67
N SER A 223 -3.77 -3.72 -0.59
CA SER A 223 -2.68 -2.74 -0.67
C SER A 223 -1.78 -2.77 0.55
N VAL A 224 -0.53 -2.39 0.33
CA VAL A 224 0.42 -2.07 1.37
C VAL A 224 0.97 -0.67 1.10
N LYS A 225 1.11 0.13 2.12
CA LYS A 225 1.60 1.51 2.01
C LYS A 225 2.49 1.86 3.19
N PHE A 226 3.39 2.81 2.97
CA PHE A 226 3.97 3.59 4.05
C PHE A 226 3.75 5.08 3.80
N TYR A 227 3.69 5.84 4.86
CA TYR A 227 3.60 7.30 4.84
C TYR A 227 4.08 7.88 6.16
N ASN A 228 4.53 9.12 6.10
CA ASN A 228 4.79 9.89 7.30
C ASN A 228 3.61 10.83 7.57
N GLU A 229 3.37 11.06 8.84
CA GLU A 229 2.36 11.96 9.33
C GLU A 229 2.92 12.61 10.60
N HIS A 230 3.28 13.88 10.52
CA HIS A 230 4.00 14.61 11.55
C HIS A 230 5.30 13.88 11.95
N ASN A 231 5.42 13.38 13.19
CA ASN A 231 6.58 12.64 13.69
C ASN A 231 6.40 11.10 13.65
N ALA A 232 5.39 10.62 13.01
CA ALA A 232 5.13 9.18 12.85
C ALA A 232 5.44 8.69 11.44
N LEU A 233 6.09 7.52 11.32
CA LEU A 233 6.20 6.74 10.11
C LEU A 233 5.32 5.51 10.26
N ARG A 234 4.33 5.36 9.38
CA ARG A 234 3.35 4.28 9.40
C ARG A 234 3.53 3.35 8.22
N PHE A 235 3.52 2.06 8.50
CA PHE A 235 3.34 1.00 7.51
C PHE A 235 1.96 0.39 7.70
N GLU A 236 1.17 0.30 6.63
CA GLU A 236 -0.21 -0.14 6.73
C GLU A 236 -0.59 -1.07 5.58
N THR A 237 -1.21 -2.20 5.93
CA THR A 237 -1.81 -3.13 4.99
C THR A 237 -3.34 -2.99 5.02
N THR A 238 -3.95 -2.85 3.84
CA THR A 238 -5.40 -2.94 3.64
C THR A 238 -5.73 -4.27 2.96
N LEU A 239 -6.51 -5.11 3.63
CA LEU A 239 -6.91 -6.44 3.15
C LEU A 239 -8.39 -6.45 2.80
N ASN A 240 -8.72 -6.43 1.50
CA ASN A 240 -10.06 -6.55 0.95
C ASN A 240 -10.33 -7.96 0.42
N ASN A 241 -9.33 -8.55 -0.23
CA ASN A 241 -9.41 -9.88 -0.80
C ASN A 241 -8.51 -10.87 -0.05
N PRO A 242 -9.04 -11.69 0.87
CA PRO A 242 -8.27 -12.67 1.61
C PRO A 242 -7.96 -13.95 0.81
N ALA A 243 -8.60 -14.19 -0.34
CA ALA A 243 -8.51 -15.44 -1.10
C ALA A 243 -7.07 -15.91 -1.42
N PRO A 244 -6.12 -15.00 -1.75
CA PRO A 244 -4.74 -15.40 -2.03
C PRO A 244 -3.94 -15.90 -0.83
N PHE A 245 -4.38 -15.60 0.39
CA PHE A 245 -3.62 -15.92 1.62
C PHE A 245 -4.09 -17.25 2.21
N LYS A 246 -3.15 -18.04 2.73
CA LYS A 246 -3.44 -19.34 3.32
C LYS A 246 -3.04 -19.34 4.80
N VAL A 247 -4.03 -19.57 5.65
CA VAL A 247 -3.89 -19.70 7.11
C VAL A 247 -4.38 -21.06 7.56
N TRP A 248 -3.89 -21.53 8.72
CA TRP A 248 -4.41 -22.75 9.32
C TRP A 248 -5.71 -22.44 10.07
N ARG A 249 -6.82 -22.99 9.59
CA ARG A 249 -8.13 -22.89 10.22
C ARG A 249 -9.01 -24.08 9.91
N CYS A 250 -10.05 -24.28 10.70
CA CYS A 250 -11.07 -25.28 10.45
C CYS A 250 -11.98 -24.89 9.25
N LYS A 251 -12.55 -25.87 8.58
CA LYS A 251 -13.57 -25.63 7.55
C LYS A 251 -14.81 -24.96 8.14
N GLU A 252 -15.54 -24.28 7.30
CA GLU A 252 -16.85 -23.77 7.65
C GLU A 252 -17.80 -24.93 7.96
N GLY A 253 -18.58 -24.81 9.04
CA GLY A 253 -19.45 -25.90 9.50
C GLY A 253 -18.76 -26.99 10.34
N SER A 254 -17.44 -26.93 10.54
CA SER A 254 -16.69 -27.91 11.35
C SER A 254 -15.72 -27.16 12.28
N PRO A 255 -16.22 -26.45 13.30
CA PRO A 255 -15.36 -25.61 14.18
C PRO A 255 -14.31 -26.42 14.95
N ASP A 256 -14.64 -27.67 15.28
CA ASP A 256 -13.76 -28.58 16.03
C ASP A 256 -13.01 -29.58 15.12
N GLY A 257 -13.12 -29.39 13.80
CA GLY A 257 -12.46 -30.23 12.81
C GLY A 257 -10.94 -29.98 12.70
N ALA A 258 -10.27 -30.81 11.92
CA ALA A 258 -8.86 -30.62 11.63
C ALA A 258 -8.62 -29.27 10.92
N LYS A 259 -7.55 -28.56 11.36
CA LYS A 259 -7.15 -27.33 10.70
C LYS A 259 -6.48 -27.64 9.35
N GLU A 260 -6.87 -26.89 8.33
CA GLU A 260 -6.32 -26.98 6.98
C GLU A 260 -5.78 -25.60 6.54
N ARG A 261 -4.92 -25.58 5.53
CA ARG A 261 -4.43 -24.34 4.92
C ARG A 261 -5.49 -23.76 3.97
N LEU A 262 -6.33 -22.89 4.52
CA LEU A 262 -7.46 -22.28 3.83
C LEU A 262 -7.33 -20.74 3.83
N PRO A 263 -7.98 -20.03 2.88
CA PRO A 263 -8.05 -18.56 2.96
C PRO A 263 -8.79 -18.11 4.23
N PRO A 264 -8.42 -16.97 4.85
CA PRO A 264 -9.28 -16.34 5.84
C PRO A 264 -10.65 -16.03 5.24
N ARG A 265 -11.71 -16.20 6.02
CA ARG A 265 -13.07 -15.87 5.59
C ARG A 265 -13.27 -14.34 5.57
N LYS A 266 -14.25 -13.89 4.79
CA LYS A 266 -14.79 -12.54 4.90
C LYS A 266 -15.81 -12.48 6.04
N SER A 267 -15.35 -12.82 7.24
CA SER A 267 -16.15 -12.87 8.47
C SER A 267 -15.38 -12.27 9.62
N VAL A 268 -16.10 -11.66 10.55
CA VAL A 268 -15.53 -11.15 11.80
C VAL A 268 -14.92 -12.26 12.67
N ALA A 269 -15.35 -13.51 12.49
CA ALA A 269 -14.73 -14.66 13.17
C ALA A 269 -13.24 -14.84 12.82
N ASP A 270 -12.81 -14.39 11.66
CA ASP A 270 -11.43 -14.54 11.19
C ASP A 270 -10.61 -13.23 11.37
N ILE A 271 -11.08 -12.26 12.15
CA ILE A 271 -10.32 -11.02 12.47
C ILE A 271 -8.90 -11.35 12.95
N PRO A 272 -8.67 -12.28 13.91
CA PRO A 272 -7.32 -12.60 14.36
C PRO A 272 -6.42 -13.15 13.24
N LEU A 273 -6.98 -13.97 12.36
CA LEU A 273 -6.24 -14.55 11.22
C LEU A 273 -5.91 -13.48 10.17
N ARG A 274 -6.83 -12.54 9.94
CA ARG A 274 -6.60 -11.40 9.02
C ARG A 274 -5.57 -10.44 9.60
N ALA A 275 -5.63 -10.15 10.90
CA ALA A 275 -4.62 -9.36 11.61
C ALA A 275 -3.23 -9.96 11.46
N LYS A 276 -3.09 -11.29 11.65
CA LYS A 276 -1.84 -12.01 11.43
C LYS A 276 -1.32 -11.85 10.00
N VAL A 277 -2.17 -12.04 8.99
CA VAL A 277 -1.80 -11.85 7.57
C VAL A 277 -1.30 -10.44 7.31
N CYS A 278 -2.03 -9.42 7.78
CA CYS A 278 -1.64 -8.02 7.62
C CYS A 278 -0.32 -7.70 8.33
N GLY A 279 -0.15 -8.19 9.56
CA GLY A 279 1.10 -8.03 10.32
C GLY A 279 2.31 -8.66 9.62
N GLU A 280 2.14 -9.85 9.03
CA GLU A 280 3.19 -10.51 8.24
C GLU A 280 3.52 -9.74 6.96
N ILE A 281 2.53 -9.12 6.30
CA ILE A 281 2.74 -8.24 5.13
C ILE A 281 3.52 -7.00 5.56
N ASN A 282 3.08 -6.32 6.62
CA ASN A 282 3.81 -5.15 7.16
C ASN A 282 5.25 -5.51 7.53
N ALA A 283 5.47 -6.63 8.24
CA ALA A 283 6.81 -7.05 8.63
C ALA A 283 7.72 -7.30 7.41
N ARG A 284 7.20 -7.94 6.34
CA ARG A 284 7.97 -8.13 5.10
C ARG A 284 8.28 -6.80 4.41
N PHE A 285 7.32 -5.89 4.36
CA PHE A 285 7.52 -4.57 3.76
C PHE A 285 8.54 -3.75 4.55
N ILE A 286 8.41 -3.69 5.88
CA ILE A 286 9.37 -3.03 6.78
C ILE A 286 10.77 -3.65 6.62
N GLY A 287 10.87 -4.99 6.61
CA GLY A 287 12.15 -5.68 6.43
C GLY A 287 12.83 -5.38 5.10
N GLN A 288 12.05 -5.17 4.05
CA GLN A 288 12.57 -4.74 2.74
C GLN A 288 12.93 -3.24 2.74
N ALA A 289 12.12 -2.40 3.37
CA ALA A 289 12.38 -0.98 3.51
C ALA A 289 13.64 -0.73 4.36
N ALA A 290 13.89 -1.55 5.39
CA ALA A 290 15.08 -1.45 6.23
C ALA A 290 16.39 -1.77 5.46
N GLN A 291 16.31 -2.38 4.28
CA GLN A 291 17.46 -2.61 3.39
C GLN A 291 17.89 -1.35 2.61
N VAL A 292 17.65 -0.17 3.16
CA VAL A 292 18.04 1.13 2.57
C VAL A 292 19.57 1.26 2.39
N LYS A 293 20.35 0.52 3.17
CA LYS A 293 21.82 0.51 3.03
C LYS A 293 22.24 -0.43 1.89
N ASP A 294 22.48 0.13 0.70
CA ASP A 294 23.26 -0.58 -0.32
C ASP A 294 24.75 -0.52 0.11
N THR A 295 25.30 -1.67 0.44
CA THR A 295 26.71 -1.81 0.82
C THR A 295 27.68 -1.78 -0.37
N ALA A 296 27.16 -1.72 -1.59
CA ALA A 296 27.99 -1.63 -2.79
C ALA A 296 28.77 -0.31 -2.81
N ARG A 297 30.08 -0.40 -2.95
CA ARG A 297 30.93 0.81 -3.02
C ARG A 297 30.61 1.60 -4.27
N VAL A 298 30.47 2.92 -4.14
CA VAL A 298 30.19 3.84 -5.25
C VAL A 298 31.13 3.59 -6.43
N ARG A 299 32.43 3.38 -6.17
CA ARG A 299 33.43 3.11 -7.21
C ARG A 299 33.15 1.83 -8.03
N GLU A 300 32.54 0.80 -7.40
CA GLU A 300 32.20 -0.46 -8.07
C GLU A 300 31.00 -0.26 -9.01
N ILE A 301 30.00 0.49 -8.55
CA ILE A 301 28.83 0.86 -9.34
C ILE A 301 29.27 1.69 -10.55
N VAL A 302 30.08 2.74 -10.34
CA VAL A 302 30.60 3.61 -11.37
C VAL A 302 31.49 2.82 -12.38
N ALA A 303 32.42 2.00 -11.88
CA ALA A 303 33.27 1.18 -12.70
C ALA A 303 32.50 0.18 -13.57
N SER A 304 31.36 -0.30 -13.09
CA SER A 304 30.50 -1.26 -13.79
C SER A 304 29.93 -0.74 -15.12
N VAL A 305 29.83 0.59 -15.29
CA VAL A 305 29.28 1.24 -16.50
C VAL A 305 30.30 2.16 -17.20
N GLY A 306 31.34 2.59 -16.48
CA GLY A 306 32.42 3.46 -16.99
C GLY A 306 33.40 2.77 -17.92
N ARG A 307 33.18 1.52 -18.29
CA ARG A 307 34.04 0.77 -19.24
C ARG A 307 33.27 0.43 -20.51
N LYS A 308 34.02 0.36 -21.64
CA LYS A 308 33.50 -0.16 -22.92
C LYS A 308 33.04 -1.61 -22.72
N LYS A 309 31.95 -2.00 -23.34
CA LYS A 309 31.44 -3.37 -23.34
C LYS A 309 31.24 -3.88 -24.74
N THR A 310 31.43 -5.18 -24.94
CA THR A 310 31.09 -5.86 -26.18
C THR A 310 29.81 -6.67 -25.96
N CYS A 311 28.79 -6.35 -26.72
CA CYS A 311 27.47 -7.04 -26.63
C CYS A 311 27.09 -7.49 -28.05
N GLY A 312 26.97 -8.80 -28.27
CA GLY A 312 26.58 -9.35 -29.56
C GLY A 312 27.48 -8.89 -30.72
N GLY A 313 28.82 -8.86 -30.53
CA GLY A 313 29.80 -8.45 -31.52
C GLY A 313 29.94 -6.93 -31.74
N ARG A 314 29.19 -6.11 -30.99
CA ARG A 314 29.26 -4.64 -31.08
C ARG A 314 29.89 -4.04 -29.85
N ALA A 315 30.72 -3.01 -30.04
CA ALA A 315 31.27 -2.22 -28.94
C ALA A 315 30.24 -1.18 -28.46
N ALA A 316 29.84 -1.26 -27.19
CA ALA A 316 29.12 -0.23 -26.51
C ALA A 316 30.12 0.70 -25.80
N ARG A 317 30.01 2.02 -25.99
CA ARG A 317 30.87 2.98 -25.33
C ARG A 317 30.62 3.00 -23.81
N ALA A 318 31.61 3.42 -23.06
CA ALA A 318 31.43 3.73 -21.63
C ALA A 318 30.36 4.79 -21.42
N LEU A 319 29.65 4.67 -20.29
CA LEU A 319 28.74 5.72 -19.79
C LEU A 319 29.51 6.66 -18.88
N ASP A 320 29.21 7.93 -19.01
CA ASP A 320 29.76 9.02 -18.20
C ASP A 320 28.67 9.54 -17.26
N LEU A 321 28.71 9.10 -15.98
CA LEU A 321 27.66 9.37 -15.02
C LEU A 321 27.58 10.83 -14.61
N LEU A 322 28.73 11.51 -14.53
CA LEU A 322 28.82 12.90 -14.05
C LEU A 322 29.09 13.91 -15.18
N GLY A 323 29.09 13.44 -16.43
CA GLY A 323 29.34 14.27 -17.61
C GLY A 323 28.21 14.15 -18.63
N LYS A 324 28.52 13.80 -19.86
CA LYS A 324 27.60 13.85 -21.01
C LYS A 324 26.36 12.96 -20.93
N ASP A 325 26.33 11.96 -20.06
CA ASP A 325 25.17 11.06 -19.91
C ASP A 325 24.34 11.37 -18.69
N THR A 326 24.73 12.35 -17.86
CA THR A 326 24.06 12.70 -16.58
C THR A 326 22.59 12.99 -16.75
N GLU A 327 22.20 13.89 -17.66
CA GLU A 327 20.81 14.26 -17.89
C GLU A 327 19.95 13.08 -18.39
N LEU A 328 20.50 12.26 -19.26
CA LEU A 328 19.83 11.03 -19.70
C LEU A 328 19.63 10.04 -18.56
N LEU A 329 20.65 9.86 -17.72
CA LEU A 329 20.59 8.97 -16.57
C LEU A 329 19.63 9.51 -15.51
N ALA A 330 19.63 10.82 -15.27
CA ALA A 330 18.65 11.46 -14.40
C ALA A 330 17.22 11.33 -14.95
N ALA A 331 17.03 11.44 -16.25
CA ALA A 331 15.71 11.24 -16.86
C ALA A 331 15.19 9.81 -16.71
N ILE A 332 16.02 8.78 -16.87
CA ILE A 332 15.58 7.39 -16.65
C ILE A 332 15.42 7.05 -15.16
N ALA A 333 16.09 7.79 -14.28
CA ALA A 333 15.97 7.67 -12.82
C ALA A 333 14.75 8.38 -12.27
N ASP A 334 14.05 9.18 -13.09
CA ASP A 334 12.84 9.90 -12.66
C ASP A 334 11.74 8.91 -12.26
N PRO A 335 11.30 8.98 -10.99
CA PRO A 335 10.28 8.07 -10.47
C PRO A 335 8.96 8.10 -11.26
N THR A 336 8.61 9.26 -11.82
CA THR A 336 7.38 9.41 -12.59
C THR A 336 7.38 8.58 -13.87
N LEU A 337 8.54 8.39 -14.50
CA LEU A 337 8.67 7.54 -15.68
C LEU A 337 8.68 6.05 -15.33
N ALA A 338 9.20 5.70 -14.17
CA ALA A 338 9.25 4.30 -13.69
C ALA A 338 7.88 3.80 -13.21
N SER A 339 7.09 4.67 -12.55
CA SER A 339 5.80 4.34 -11.94
C SER A 339 4.62 4.35 -12.92
N LEU A 340 4.70 5.07 -14.04
CA LEU A 340 3.60 5.24 -15.02
C LEU A 340 3.61 4.18 -16.15
N GLY A 341 4.01 2.95 -15.84
CA GLY A 341 3.93 1.84 -16.78
C GLY A 341 5.15 1.66 -17.69
N GLY A 342 6.31 2.10 -17.21
CA GLY A 342 7.62 1.89 -17.88
C GLY A 342 8.11 3.06 -18.73
N ILE A 343 9.42 3.09 -18.93
CA ILE A 343 10.13 4.12 -19.67
C ILE A 343 9.86 3.94 -21.17
N THR A 344 9.34 4.97 -21.82
CA THR A 344 9.12 4.98 -23.28
C THR A 344 9.96 6.04 -23.96
N ASN A 345 10.22 5.87 -25.26
CA ASN A 345 10.92 6.88 -26.06
C ASN A 345 10.18 8.24 -26.02
N LYS A 346 8.83 8.23 -26.12
CA LYS A 346 8.03 9.46 -26.09
C LYS A 346 8.10 10.18 -24.72
N ALA A 347 8.07 9.43 -23.63
CA ALA A 347 8.20 10.01 -22.29
C ALA A 347 9.59 10.65 -22.08
N LEU A 348 10.66 9.99 -22.58
CA LEU A 348 12.00 10.57 -22.55
C LEU A 348 12.15 11.78 -23.47
N GLN A 349 11.47 11.83 -24.61
CA GLN A 349 11.47 13.05 -25.45
C GLN A 349 10.90 14.24 -24.67
N ASN A 350 9.77 14.06 -24.00
CA ASN A 350 9.16 15.12 -23.20
C ASN A 350 10.07 15.59 -22.06
N LYS A 351 10.78 14.65 -21.41
CA LYS A 351 11.64 14.96 -20.26
C LYS A 351 12.96 15.60 -20.67
N LEU A 352 13.50 15.23 -21.81
CA LEU A 352 14.83 15.67 -22.28
C LEU A 352 14.74 16.87 -23.24
N ALA A 353 13.55 17.25 -23.70
CA ALA A 353 13.37 18.43 -24.55
C ALA A 353 13.89 19.68 -23.83
N GLY A 354 14.68 20.49 -24.53
CA GLY A 354 15.27 21.71 -23.97
C GLY A 354 16.49 21.52 -23.06
N THR A 355 16.90 20.28 -22.79
CA THR A 355 18.11 20.01 -22.00
C THR A 355 19.38 20.12 -22.86
N GLN A 356 20.55 20.35 -22.24
CA GLN A 356 21.85 20.35 -22.93
C GLN A 356 22.12 18.99 -23.61
N TRP A 357 21.65 17.90 -23.02
CA TRP A 357 21.77 16.58 -23.64
C TRP A 357 21.03 16.50 -24.98
N ALA A 358 19.88 17.13 -25.10
CA ALA A 358 19.12 17.14 -26.35
C ALA A 358 19.78 18.00 -27.44
N ARG A 359 20.63 18.99 -27.13
CA ARG A 359 21.30 19.90 -28.06
C ARG A 359 20.33 20.48 -29.08
N ASP A 360 19.24 21.05 -28.64
CA ASP A 360 18.18 21.64 -29.46
C ASP A 360 17.54 20.69 -30.51
N MET A 361 17.80 19.39 -30.38
CA MET A 361 17.15 18.38 -31.21
C MET A 361 15.70 18.22 -30.84
N THR A 362 14.83 18.16 -31.81
CA THR A 362 13.41 17.93 -31.64
C THR A 362 12.89 16.81 -32.56
N GLY A 363 11.68 16.34 -32.30
CA GLY A 363 10.95 15.41 -33.16
C GLY A 363 11.75 14.13 -33.50
N LYS A 364 11.85 13.81 -34.79
CA LYS A 364 12.47 12.57 -35.28
C LYS A 364 13.95 12.44 -34.88
N ARG A 365 14.70 13.56 -34.85
CA ARG A 365 16.14 13.56 -34.51
C ARG A 365 16.35 13.20 -33.03
N LEU A 366 15.59 13.80 -32.13
CA LEU A 366 15.64 13.50 -30.71
C LEU A 366 15.19 12.05 -30.43
N SER A 367 14.11 11.61 -31.07
CA SER A 367 13.61 10.23 -30.97
C SER A 367 14.68 9.20 -31.38
N ALA A 368 15.38 9.44 -32.47
CA ALA A 368 16.47 8.56 -32.95
C ALA A 368 17.65 8.54 -31.99
N ARG A 369 18.05 9.71 -31.43
CA ARG A 369 19.10 9.80 -30.41
C ARG A 369 18.72 9.02 -29.15
N ILE A 370 17.49 9.18 -28.64
CA ILE A 370 16.98 8.44 -27.50
C ILE A 370 16.98 6.94 -27.80
N GLY A 371 16.50 6.52 -28.97
CA GLY A 371 16.50 5.11 -29.36
C GLY A 371 17.87 4.45 -29.32
N ARG A 372 18.91 5.15 -29.82
CA ARG A 372 20.32 4.68 -29.74
C ARG A 372 20.79 4.56 -28.29
N ASN A 373 20.45 5.54 -27.44
CA ASN A 373 20.86 5.53 -26.04
C ASN A 373 20.08 4.52 -25.20
N LEU A 374 18.80 4.26 -25.47
CA LEU A 374 18.06 3.17 -24.86
C LEU A 374 18.72 1.81 -25.16
N ARG A 375 19.23 1.63 -26.36
CA ARG A 375 20.06 0.43 -26.71
C ARG A 375 21.34 0.40 -25.88
N LEU A 376 22.09 1.50 -25.83
CA LEU A 376 23.30 1.63 -25.03
C LEU A 376 23.08 1.29 -23.56
N LEU A 377 22.02 1.80 -22.98
CA LEU A 377 21.64 1.52 -21.57
C LEU A 377 21.30 0.04 -21.35
N ARG A 378 20.66 -0.60 -22.33
CA ARG A 378 20.46 -2.06 -22.31
C ARG A 378 21.76 -2.85 -22.39
N ASP A 379 22.67 -2.46 -23.28
CA ASP A 379 23.97 -3.10 -23.45
C ASP A 379 24.82 -3.00 -22.17
N HIS A 380 24.64 -1.93 -21.39
CA HIS A 380 25.20 -1.78 -20.05
C HIS A 380 24.39 -2.53 -18.95
N GLY A 381 23.26 -3.11 -19.30
CA GLY A 381 22.42 -3.83 -18.37
C GLY A 381 21.64 -2.93 -17.39
N LEU A 382 21.41 -1.66 -17.74
CA LEU A 382 20.63 -0.74 -16.89
C LEU A 382 19.13 -0.81 -17.17
N LEU A 383 18.76 -1.16 -18.40
CA LEU A 383 17.38 -1.30 -18.83
C LEU A 383 17.11 -2.70 -19.38
N ALA A 384 15.93 -3.22 -19.10
CA ALA A 384 15.34 -4.37 -19.76
C ALA A 384 14.15 -3.91 -20.61
N LYS A 385 13.97 -4.50 -21.80
CA LYS A 385 12.81 -4.20 -22.65
C LYS A 385 11.67 -5.17 -22.32
N ALA A 386 10.47 -4.66 -22.12
CA ALA A 386 9.29 -5.49 -21.93
C ALA A 386 8.99 -6.32 -23.19
N PRO A 387 8.66 -7.61 -23.08
CA PRO A 387 8.31 -8.48 -24.20
C PRO A 387 7.16 -7.88 -25.02
N LYS A 388 7.30 -7.89 -26.35
CA LYS A 388 6.30 -7.41 -27.32
C LYS A 388 5.83 -5.95 -27.12
N GLN A 389 6.52 -5.15 -26.28
CA GLN A 389 6.16 -3.75 -26.00
C GLN A 389 7.30 -2.79 -26.39
N ARG A 390 6.96 -1.50 -26.51
CA ARG A 390 7.93 -0.41 -26.70
C ARG A 390 8.29 0.28 -25.38
N LYS A 391 8.27 -0.49 -24.28
CA LYS A 391 8.52 -0.03 -22.92
C LYS A 391 9.80 -0.66 -22.37
N TYR A 392 10.44 0.06 -21.46
CA TYR A 392 11.65 -0.36 -20.77
C TYR A 392 11.49 -0.21 -19.28
N HIS A 393 12.15 -1.08 -18.52
CA HIS A 393 12.18 -1.04 -17.06
C HIS A 393 13.62 -1.00 -16.59
N LEU A 394 13.86 -0.35 -15.45
CA LEU A 394 15.16 -0.40 -14.79
C LEU A 394 15.45 -1.82 -14.30
N THR A 395 16.62 -2.33 -14.60
CA THR A 395 17.15 -3.55 -13.97
C THR A 395 17.60 -3.24 -12.54
N GLU A 396 17.97 -4.27 -11.76
CA GLU A 396 18.58 -4.06 -10.44
C GLU A 396 19.79 -3.11 -10.52
N LYS A 397 20.68 -3.34 -11.49
CA LYS A 397 21.83 -2.47 -11.74
C LYS A 397 21.41 -1.05 -12.11
N GLY A 398 20.39 -0.90 -12.97
CA GLY A 398 19.84 0.40 -13.34
C GLY A 398 19.28 1.16 -12.16
N ARG A 399 18.59 0.46 -11.25
CA ARG A 399 18.06 1.06 -10.02
C ARG A 399 19.15 1.54 -9.06
N LYS A 400 20.24 0.77 -8.91
CA LYS A 400 21.38 1.20 -8.08
C LYS A 400 21.97 2.52 -8.59
N ILE A 401 22.12 2.66 -9.91
CA ILE A 401 22.60 3.92 -10.52
C ILE A 401 21.57 5.03 -10.38
N ALA A 402 20.29 4.74 -10.56
CA ALA A 402 19.21 5.72 -10.41
C ALA A 402 19.13 6.27 -8.97
N ALA A 403 19.37 5.42 -7.96
CA ALA A 403 19.42 5.82 -6.56
C ALA A 403 20.71 6.63 -6.22
N LEU A 404 21.83 6.21 -6.79
CA LEU A 404 23.14 6.82 -6.53
C LEU A 404 23.29 8.20 -7.18
N LEU A 405 22.80 8.38 -8.40
CA LEU A 405 23.06 9.57 -9.21
C LEU A 405 22.62 10.89 -8.56
N PRO A 406 21.39 11.03 -8.03
CA PRO A 406 20.97 12.24 -7.34
C PRO A 406 21.85 12.55 -6.12
N ALA A 407 22.23 11.55 -5.35
CA ALA A 407 23.11 11.69 -4.20
C ALA A 407 24.50 12.19 -4.61
N LEU A 408 25.07 11.65 -5.71
CA LEU A 408 26.36 12.13 -6.23
C LEU A 408 26.29 13.56 -6.75
N LEU A 409 25.18 13.95 -7.39
CA LEU A 409 25.02 15.30 -7.95
C LEU A 409 24.78 16.36 -6.86
N SER A 410 24.22 15.97 -5.73
CA SER A 410 23.93 16.88 -4.60
C SER A 410 25.00 16.88 -3.52
N ALA A 411 25.93 15.91 -3.52
CA ALA A 411 26.96 15.79 -2.48
C ALA A 411 27.96 16.96 -2.53
N SER A 412 28.13 17.63 -1.40
CA SER A 412 29.22 18.59 -1.19
C SER A 412 30.51 17.87 -0.80
N THR A 413 31.65 18.55 -1.01
CA THR A 413 32.96 18.03 -0.58
C THR A 413 32.97 17.75 0.93
N GLU A 414 32.33 18.60 1.71
CA GLU A 414 32.20 18.44 3.16
C GLU A 414 31.42 17.16 3.55
N GLN A 415 30.32 16.89 2.85
CA GLN A 415 29.53 15.67 3.10
C GLN A 415 30.31 14.39 2.76
N LEU A 416 31.12 14.42 1.70
CA LEU A 416 31.93 13.27 1.29
C LEU A 416 33.12 13.05 2.23
N THR A 417 33.70 14.11 2.82
CA THR A 417 34.84 14.00 3.75
C THR A 417 34.40 13.61 5.18
N ARG A 418 33.25 14.07 5.66
CA ARG A 418 32.71 13.66 6.99
C ARG A 418 32.40 12.15 7.08
N SER A 419 32.11 11.48 5.99
CA SER A 419 31.88 10.04 5.97
C SER A 419 33.16 9.19 5.97
N ALA A 420 34.32 9.80 5.91
CA ALA A 420 35.63 9.14 5.89
C ALA A 420 36.33 9.18 7.25
N ALA A 421 35.81 9.88 8.22
CA ALA A 421 36.23 9.92 9.62
C ALA A 421 35.25 9.13 10.50
#